data_079915471488f647560f3b62e4800450
#
_entry.id   079915471488f647560f3b62e4800450
#
_cell.length_a   1.000
_cell.length_b   1.000
_cell.length_c   1.000
_cell.angle_alpha   90.00
_cell.angle_beta   90.00
_cell.angle_gamma   90.00
#
_symmetry.space_group_name_H-M   'P 1'
#
loop_
_entity.id
_entity.type
_entity.pdbx_description
1 polymer ?
#
loop_
_entity_poly.entity_id
_entity_poly.type
_entity_poly.pdbx_seq_one_letter_code
_entity_poly.pdbx_strand_id
1 'polypeptide(L)'
;TAAMAAGTGLTRFASEYPQRFFDVGIAEQHAVTFSGGLARGGMVPIFAVYSTFLQRAYDQLIHDVSMQGLKVILAVDRAGFVGEDGESHQGIFDTSYLNSVPGWTVYAPTYYAELCSMLYQAIYVDPGAVAIRYPRGGEPTPPEGYQYKKEPFRIFGDPGAKRCLVTYGRLFDTCLQAIGELDDTFVIKLNRIRPIAPEAVAAAAEA
;
A
#
# COMPACT_ATOMS: atom_id res chain seq x y z
N THR A 1 -13.61 -8.19 -4.66
CA THR A 1 -12.73 -9.10 -3.91
C THR A 1 -12.69 -10.50 -4.56
N ALA A 2 -11.81 -11.37 -4.09
CA ALA A 2 -11.69 -12.77 -4.51
C ALA A 2 -11.91 -13.68 -3.28
N ALA A 3 -13.18 -14.02 -3.00
CA ALA A 3 -13.66 -14.85 -1.88
C ALA A 3 -13.29 -14.36 -0.47
N MET A 4 -13.02 -13.07 -0.28
CA MET A 4 -12.46 -12.55 0.96
C MET A 4 -13.22 -11.35 1.52
N ALA A 5 -14.54 -11.25 1.31
CA ALA A 5 -15.35 -10.11 1.75
C ALA A 5 -15.21 -9.81 3.25
N ALA A 6 -15.30 -10.84 4.09
CA ALA A 6 -15.15 -10.67 5.55
C ALA A 6 -13.69 -10.34 5.93
N GLY A 7 -12.73 -11.06 5.36
CA GLY A 7 -11.31 -10.89 5.64
C GLY A 7 -10.74 -9.52 5.27
N THR A 8 -11.27 -8.90 4.21
CA THR A 8 -10.89 -7.55 3.74
C THR A 8 -11.81 -6.45 4.30
N GLY A 9 -12.71 -6.77 5.25
CA GLY A 9 -13.59 -5.78 5.88
C GLY A 9 -14.72 -5.26 5.01
N LEU A 10 -15.04 -5.91 3.89
CA LEU A 10 -16.02 -5.43 2.91
C LEU A 10 -17.46 -5.91 3.14
N THR A 11 -17.74 -6.67 4.19
CA THR A 11 -19.08 -7.22 4.46
C THR A 11 -20.16 -6.12 4.54
N ARG A 12 -19.86 -5.03 5.23
CA ARG A 12 -20.77 -3.88 5.33
C ARG A 12 -20.97 -3.22 3.96
N PHE A 13 -19.91 -2.97 3.21
CA PHE A 13 -20.00 -2.41 1.85
C PHE A 13 -20.84 -3.29 0.93
N ALA A 14 -20.65 -4.60 0.98
CA ALA A 14 -21.42 -5.55 0.19
C ALA A 14 -22.92 -5.50 0.50
N SER A 15 -23.28 -5.32 1.78
CA SER A 15 -24.68 -5.17 2.23
C SER A 15 -25.30 -3.85 1.83
N GLU A 16 -24.56 -2.73 1.98
CA GLU A 16 -25.08 -1.38 1.70
C GLU A 16 -25.10 -1.06 0.19
N TYR A 17 -24.17 -1.62 -0.58
CA TYR A 17 -23.99 -1.36 -2.00
C TYR A 17 -23.87 -2.62 -2.86
N PRO A 18 -24.85 -3.53 -2.83
CA PRO A 18 -24.76 -4.84 -3.49
C PRO A 18 -24.53 -4.73 -5.01
N GLN A 19 -24.99 -3.68 -5.67
CA GLN A 19 -24.80 -3.46 -7.11
C GLN A 19 -23.39 -2.94 -7.46
N ARG A 20 -22.58 -2.59 -6.47
CA ARG A 20 -21.19 -2.12 -6.62
C ARG A 20 -20.18 -3.09 -6.02
N PHE A 21 -20.65 -4.20 -5.48
CA PHE A 21 -19.81 -5.22 -4.88
C PHE A 21 -19.77 -6.47 -5.75
N PHE A 22 -18.56 -6.91 -6.06
CA PHE A 22 -18.32 -8.11 -6.88
C PHE A 22 -17.36 -9.03 -6.14
N ASP A 23 -17.80 -10.24 -5.89
CA ASP A 23 -16.95 -11.32 -5.39
C ASP A 23 -16.80 -12.35 -6.51
N VAL A 24 -15.59 -12.51 -7.02
CA VAL A 24 -15.30 -13.40 -8.15
C VAL A 24 -14.90 -14.81 -7.72
N GLY A 25 -15.00 -15.13 -6.44
CA GLY A 25 -14.49 -16.38 -5.88
C GLY A 25 -12.97 -16.40 -5.79
N ILE A 26 -12.37 -17.56 -5.56
CA ILE A 26 -10.90 -17.72 -5.47
C ILE A 26 -10.30 -17.66 -6.88
N ALA A 27 -10.25 -16.46 -7.46
CA ALA A 27 -9.82 -16.21 -8.83
C ALA A 27 -9.17 -14.82 -8.95
N GLU A 28 -8.02 -14.63 -8.34
CA GLU A 28 -7.33 -13.33 -8.26
C GLU A 28 -6.93 -12.80 -9.65
N GLN A 29 -6.52 -13.70 -10.57
CA GLN A 29 -6.22 -13.33 -11.95
C GLN A 29 -7.45 -12.73 -12.63
N HIS A 30 -8.61 -13.42 -12.50
CA HIS A 30 -9.86 -12.91 -13.03
C HIS A 30 -10.27 -11.58 -12.40
N ALA A 31 -10.07 -11.41 -11.09
CA ALA A 31 -10.38 -10.16 -10.39
C ALA A 31 -9.61 -8.97 -10.95
N VAL A 32 -8.32 -9.13 -11.28
CA VAL A 32 -7.50 -8.06 -11.87
C VAL A 32 -7.95 -7.77 -13.30
N THR A 33 -8.13 -8.78 -14.14
CA THR A 33 -8.66 -8.62 -15.51
C THR A 33 -10.03 -7.95 -15.51
N PHE A 34 -10.94 -8.39 -14.63
CA PHE A 34 -12.28 -7.81 -14.47
C PHE A 34 -12.20 -6.34 -14.02
N SER A 35 -11.30 -6.02 -13.09
CA SER A 35 -11.05 -4.63 -12.68
C SER A 35 -10.54 -3.79 -13.85
N GLY A 36 -9.65 -4.32 -14.68
CA GLY A 36 -9.21 -3.68 -15.93
C GLY A 36 -10.37 -3.39 -16.86
N GLY A 37 -11.29 -4.35 -17.04
CA GLY A 37 -12.52 -4.18 -17.83
C GLY A 37 -13.43 -3.09 -17.28
N LEU A 38 -13.64 -3.05 -15.96
CA LEU A 38 -14.43 -1.99 -15.30
C LEU A 38 -13.79 -0.60 -15.50
N ALA A 39 -12.46 -0.51 -15.36
CA ALA A 39 -11.73 0.74 -15.57
C ALA A 39 -11.85 1.20 -17.03
N ARG A 40 -11.76 0.29 -17.99
CA ARG A 40 -11.98 0.56 -19.42
C ARG A 40 -13.38 1.07 -19.72
N GLY A 41 -14.37 0.59 -18.95
CA GLY A 41 -15.77 1.07 -18.99
C GLY A 41 -16.00 2.41 -18.27
N GLY A 42 -14.97 3.08 -17.76
CA GLY A 42 -15.06 4.39 -17.10
C GLY A 42 -15.38 4.33 -15.60
N MET A 43 -15.31 3.16 -14.99
CA MET A 43 -15.45 3.01 -13.54
C MET A 43 -14.09 3.18 -12.83
N VAL A 44 -14.12 3.38 -11.51
CA VAL A 44 -12.92 3.36 -10.65
C VAL A 44 -12.99 2.12 -9.77
N PRO A 45 -12.47 0.97 -10.23
CA PRO A 45 -12.50 -0.28 -9.48
C PRO A 45 -11.47 -0.26 -8.36
N ILE A 46 -11.86 -0.83 -7.20
CA ILE A 46 -11.00 -1.09 -6.07
C ILE A 46 -11.01 -2.60 -5.82
N PHE A 47 -9.88 -3.27 -6.05
CA PHE A 47 -9.72 -4.68 -5.75
C PHE A 47 -9.05 -4.86 -4.40
N ALA A 48 -9.83 -5.31 -3.40
CA ALA A 48 -9.32 -5.66 -2.08
C ALA A 48 -8.93 -7.14 -2.03
N VAL A 49 -7.67 -7.39 -1.69
CA VAL A 49 -7.05 -8.71 -1.74
C VAL A 49 -5.90 -8.80 -0.74
N TYR A 50 -5.61 -9.99 -0.21
CA TYR A 50 -4.41 -10.21 0.59
C TYR A 50 -3.16 -10.18 -0.28
N SER A 51 -2.10 -9.56 0.24
CA SER A 51 -0.81 -9.42 -0.44
C SER A 51 -0.29 -10.75 -1.00
N THR A 52 -0.33 -11.82 -0.20
CA THR A 52 0.15 -13.15 -0.63
C THR A 52 -0.65 -13.71 -1.80
N PHE A 53 -1.95 -13.44 -1.89
CA PHE A 53 -2.80 -13.95 -2.98
C PHE A 53 -2.72 -13.11 -4.24
N LEU A 54 -2.42 -11.82 -4.11
CA LEU A 54 -2.24 -10.92 -5.26
C LEU A 54 -1.10 -11.38 -6.18
N GLN A 55 -0.09 -12.08 -5.67
CA GLN A 55 1.01 -12.61 -6.49
C GLN A 55 0.54 -13.55 -7.61
N ARG A 56 -0.63 -14.21 -7.47
CA ARG A 56 -1.22 -15.05 -8.52
C ARG A 56 -1.61 -14.25 -9.77
N ALA A 57 -1.86 -12.95 -9.62
CA ALA A 57 -2.31 -12.08 -10.69
C ALA A 57 -1.18 -11.19 -11.27
N TYR A 58 0.09 -11.56 -11.05
CA TYR A 58 1.24 -10.77 -11.50
C TYR A 58 1.21 -10.46 -13.01
N ASP A 59 0.89 -11.47 -13.82
CA ASP A 59 0.77 -11.31 -15.27
C ASP A 59 -0.33 -10.30 -15.65
N GLN A 60 -1.50 -10.39 -15.01
CA GLN A 60 -2.64 -9.51 -15.28
C GLN A 60 -2.37 -8.06 -14.84
N LEU A 61 -1.57 -7.86 -13.78
CA LEU A 61 -1.12 -6.51 -13.40
C LEU A 61 -0.31 -5.85 -14.52
N ILE A 62 0.47 -6.64 -15.26
CA ILE A 62 1.27 -6.17 -16.41
C ILE A 62 0.37 -5.95 -17.63
N HIS A 63 -0.28 -7.04 -18.12
CA HIS A 63 -0.94 -7.05 -19.42
C HIS A 63 -2.31 -6.36 -19.41
N ASP A 64 -3.11 -6.58 -18.36
CA ASP A 64 -4.49 -6.12 -18.33
C ASP A 64 -4.66 -4.73 -17.70
N VAL A 65 -3.66 -4.26 -16.95
CA VAL A 65 -3.72 -2.95 -16.27
C VAL A 65 -2.61 -2.02 -16.74
N SER A 66 -1.33 -2.39 -16.50
CA SER A 66 -0.18 -1.51 -16.72
C SER A 66 0.00 -1.15 -18.19
N MET A 67 0.07 -2.14 -19.09
CA MET A 67 0.27 -1.91 -20.52
C MET A 67 -0.86 -1.11 -21.17
N GLN A 68 -2.06 -1.17 -20.60
CA GLN A 68 -3.23 -0.42 -21.07
C GLN A 68 -3.38 0.94 -20.39
N GLY A 69 -2.54 1.29 -19.43
CA GLY A 69 -2.61 2.54 -18.68
C GLY A 69 -3.92 2.74 -17.91
N LEU A 70 -4.52 1.64 -17.41
CA LEU A 70 -5.83 1.68 -16.77
C LEU A 70 -5.74 2.10 -15.31
N LYS A 71 -6.75 2.83 -14.84
CA LYS A 71 -6.90 3.23 -13.46
C LYS A 71 -7.56 2.13 -12.65
N VAL A 72 -6.75 1.29 -12.02
CA VAL A 72 -7.18 0.26 -11.07
C VAL A 72 -6.54 0.52 -9.72
N ILE A 73 -7.31 0.42 -8.65
CA ILE A 73 -6.83 0.59 -7.27
C ILE A 73 -6.77 -0.79 -6.61
N LEU A 74 -5.62 -1.14 -6.07
CA LEU A 74 -5.43 -2.32 -5.25
C LEU A 74 -5.41 -1.93 -3.78
N ALA A 75 -6.31 -2.46 -2.99
CA ALA A 75 -6.29 -2.43 -1.54
C ALA A 75 -5.60 -3.72 -1.04
N VAL A 76 -4.28 -3.64 -0.86
CA VAL A 76 -3.42 -4.79 -0.57
C VAL A 76 -3.32 -5.00 0.93
N ASP A 77 -4.18 -5.87 1.44
CA ASP A 77 -4.28 -6.21 2.84
C ASP A 77 -3.23 -7.26 3.24
N ARG A 78 -2.92 -7.40 4.51
CA ARG A 78 -1.91 -8.34 5.04
C ARG A 78 -0.53 -8.12 4.43
N ALA A 79 -0.15 -6.87 4.18
CA ALA A 79 1.19 -6.56 3.71
C ALA A 79 2.22 -6.67 4.86
N GLY A 80 3.33 -7.35 4.60
CA GLY A 80 4.35 -7.65 5.59
C GLY A 80 4.12 -8.97 6.32
N PHE A 81 4.71 -9.10 7.52
CA PHE A 81 4.52 -10.27 8.37
C PHE A 81 3.17 -10.21 9.08
N VAL A 82 2.41 -11.30 9.06
CA VAL A 82 1.04 -11.37 9.57
C VAL A 82 0.84 -12.33 10.75
N GLY A 83 1.89 -13.05 11.17
CA GLY A 83 1.90 -13.87 12.39
C GLY A 83 0.76 -14.89 12.47
N GLU A 84 -0.37 -14.49 13.04
CA GLU A 84 -1.51 -15.36 13.33
C GLU A 84 -2.17 -16.01 12.11
N ASP A 85 -2.02 -15.46 10.91
CA ASP A 85 -2.59 -16.06 9.69
C ASP A 85 -1.72 -17.22 9.15
N GLY A 86 -0.61 -17.53 9.82
CA GLY A 86 0.27 -18.66 9.52
C GLY A 86 1.20 -18.45 8.34
N GLU A 87 1.90 -19.51 7.97
CA GLU A 87 3.02 -19.47 7.01
C GLU A 87 2.59 -19.05 5.59
N SER A 88 1.37 -19.41 5.17
CA SER A 88 0.89 -19.20 3.82
C SER A 88 0.37 -17.78 3.53
N HIS A 89 0.23 -16.92 4.56
CA HIS A 89 -0.40 -15.61 4.41
C HIS A 89 0.57 -14.42 4.52
N GLN A 90 1.87 -14.68 4.52
CA GLN A 90 2.89 -13.63 4.64
C GLN A 90 2.95 -12.75 3.39
N GLY A 91 2.76 -11.44 3.57
CA GLY A 91 2.72 -10.45 2.49
C GLY A 91 4.06 -9.77 2.24
N ILE A 92 5.11 -10.55 1.94
CA ILE A 92 6.49 -10.04 1.87
C ILE A 92 7.00 -9.78 0.44
N PHE A 93 6.29 -10.24 -0.59
CA PHE A 93 6.74 -10.15 -1.98
C PHE A 93 6.08 -9.03 -2.79
N ASP A 94 4.97 -8.44 -2.30
CA ASP A 94 4.19 -7.44 -3.02
C ASP A 94 5.02 -6.22 -3.44
N THR A 95 5.90 -5.73 -2.58
CA THR A 95 6.79 -4.60 -2.92
C THR A 95 7.72 -4.93 -4.08
N SER A 96 8.26 -6.15 -4.13
CA SER A 96 9.20 -6.57 -5.17
C SER A 96 8.52 -6.61 -6.54
N TYR A 97 7.40 -7.34 -6.67
CA TYR A 97 6.75 -7.46 -7.97
C TYR A 97 5.99 -6.18 -8.39
N LEU A 98 5.39 -5.43 -7.47
CA LEU A 98 4.78 -4.15 -7.80
C LEU A 98 5.82 -3.13 -8.26
N ASN A 99 7.05 -3.17 -7.72
CA ASN A 99 8.14 -2.33 -8.19
C ASN A 99 8.64 -2.70 -9.59
N SER A 100 8.48 -3.94 -10.02
CA SER A 100 8.90 -4.36 -11.37
C SER A 100 7.89 -4.00 -12.46
N VAL A 101 6.61 -3.78 -12.11
CA VAL A 101 5.56 -3.45 -13.09
C VAL A 101 5.49 -1.95 -13.35
N PRO A 102 5.68 -1.44 -14.58
CA PRO A 102 5.61 0.00 -14.88
C PRO A 102 4.25 0.62 -14.59
N GLY A 103 4.21 1.94 -14.38
CA GLY A 103 2.96 2.71 -14.31
C GLY A 103 2.16 2.61 -13.00
N TRP A 104 2.65 1.85 -12.02
CA TRP A 104 2.01 1.75 -10.70
C TRP A 104 2.56 2.79 -9.72
N THR A 105 1.66 3.42 -8.96
CA THR A 105 1.99 4.14 -7.74
C THR A 105 1.73 3.22 -6.55
N VAL A 106 2.69 3.14 -5.60
CA VAL A 106 2.55 2.28 -4.42
C VAL A 106 2.68 3.11 -3.15
N TYR A 107 1.64 3.11 -2.35
CA TYR A 107 1.56 3.76 -1.05
C TYR A 107 1.66 2.74 0.10
N ALA A 108 2.24 3.18 1.21
CA ALA A 108 2.40 2.36 2.41
C ALA A 108 2.03 3.16 3.68
N PRO A 109 0.74 3.28 4.03
CA PRO A 109 0.31 3.97 5.23
C PRO A 109 0.75 3.25 6.49
N THR A 110 0.99 4.02 7.56
CA THR A 110 1.21 3.54 8.93
C THR A 110 -0.08 3.65 9.75
N TYR A 111 -0.82 4.74 9.56
CA TYR A 111 -2.00 5.11 10.35
C TYR A 111 -3.27 5.16 9.50
N TYR A 112 -4.43 5.03 10.12
CA TYR A 112 -5.73 5.07 9.42
C TYR A 112 -5.98 6.40 8.71
N ALA A 113 -5.55 7.52 9.30
CA ALA A 113 -5.66 8.83 8.66
C ALA A 113 -4.88 8.90 7.34
N GLU A 114 -3.70 8.25 7.28
CA GLU A 114 -2.90 8.12 6.06
C GLU A 114 -3.60 7.22 5.05
N LEU A 115 -4.10 6.05 5.48
CA LEU A 115 -4.84 5.12 4.61
C LEU A 115 -6.04 5.81 3.97
N CYS A 116 -6.85 6.52 4.75
CA CYS A 116 -8.00 7.27 4.25
C CYS A 116 -7.59 8.34 3.22
N SER A 117 -6.54 9.09 3.52
CA SER A 117 -6.04 10.14 2.62
C SER A 117 -5.43 9.58 1.33
N MET A 118 -4.67 8.49 1.42
CA MET A 118 -4.08 7.81 0.26
C MET A 118 -5.17 7.16 -0.62
N LEU A 119 -6.22 6.59 -0.01
CA LEU A 119 -7.36 6.07 -0.75
C LEU A 119 -8.12 7.19 -1.47
N TYR A 120 -8.36 8.32 -0.80
CA TYR A 120 -8.96 9.50 -1.44
C TYR A 120 -8.10 9.99 -2.63
N GLN A 121 -6.78 10.07 -2.44
CA GLN A 121 -5.85 10.46 -3.49
C GLN A 121 -5.88 9.47 -4.68
N ALA A 122 -5.86 8.17 -4.41
CA ALA A 122 -5.96 7.14 -5.43
C ALA A 122 -7.26 7.24 -6.26
N ILE A 123 -8.39 7.53 -5.59
CA ILE A 123 -9.69 7.62 -6.26
C ILE A 123 -9.81 8.91 -7.10
N TYR A 124 -9.42 10.06 -6.54
CA TYR A 124 -9.80 11.36 -7.10
C TYR A 124 -8.64 12.14 -7.74
N VAL A 125 -7.40 11.81 -7.44
CA VAL A 125 -6.23 12.61 -7.87
C VAL A 125 -5.29 11.84 -8.80
N ASP A 126 -4.87 10.64 -8.41
CA ASP A 126 -3.91 9.87 -9.18
C ASP A 126 -4.52 9.41 -10.52
N PRO A 127 -3.84 9.62 -11.65
CA PRO A 127 -4.42 9.31 -12.96
C PRO A 127 -4.35 7.83 -13.34
N GLY A 128 -3.42 7.07 -12.76
CA GLY A 128 -3.07 5.70 -13.15
C GLY A 128 -3.41 4.66 -12.10
N ALA A 129 -2.79 3.50 -12.24
CA ALA A 129 -2.92 2.39 -11.32
C ALA A 129 -2.23 2.66 -9.98
N VAL A 130 -2.91 2.33 -8.89
CA VAL A 130 -2.43 2.57 -7.51
C VAL A 130 -2.55 1.30 -6.68
N ALA A 131 -1.52 0.97 -5.92
CA ALA A 131 -1.59 -0.02 -4.86
C ALA A 131 -1.39 0.66 -3.50
N ILE A 132 -2.29 0.41 -2.56
CA ILE A 132 -2.16 0.85 -1.17
C ILE A 132 -1.98 -0.40 -0.33
N ARG A 133 -0.78 -0.57 0.24
CA ARG A 133 -0.42 -1.75 1.01
C ARG A 133 -0.45 -1.47 2.50
N TYR A 134 -1.22 -2.24 3.25
CA TYR A 134 -1.39 -2.08 4.69
C TYR A 134 -1.36 -3.41 5.44
N PRO A 135 -0.89 -3.42 6.70
CA PRO A 135 -0.76 -4.64 7.49
C PRO A 135 -2.10 -5.13 8.04
N ARG A 136 -2.12 -6.36 8.55
CA ARG A 136 -3.19 -6.87 9.42
C ARG A 136 -3.14 -6.18 10.79
N GLY A 137 -4.30 -6.01 11.40
CA GLY A 137 -4.45 -5.51 12.77
C GLY A 137 -4.68 -4.00 12.86
N GLY A 138 -4.69 -3.51 14.11
CA GLY A 138 -4.88 -2.08 14.39
C GLY A 138 -3.66 -1.24 14.05
N GLU A 139 -3.85 0.07 13.99
CA GLU A 139 -2.74 1.02 13.86
C GLU A 139 -1.96 1.14 15.18
N PRO A 140 -0.64 1.43 15.12
CA PRO A 140 0.11 1.83 16.30
C PRO A 140 -0.37 3.21 16.77
N THR A 141 -0.07 3.57 18.03
CA THR A 141 -0.39 4.91 18.54
C THR A 141 0.46 5.96 17.83
N PRO A 142 -0.15 6.92 17.11
CA PRO A 142 0.63 7.97 16.48
C PRO A 142 1.41 8.80 17.52
N PRO A 143 2.62 9.28 17.20
CA PRO A 143 3.35 10.20 18.06
C PRO A 143 2.52 11.44 18.41
N GLU A 144 2.75 12.02 19.59
CA GLU A 144 2.07 13.26 19.99
C GLU A 144 2.26 14.36 18.94
N GLY A 145 1.16 15.01 18.56
CA GLY A 145 1.16 16.05 17.53
C GLY A 145 1.40 15.56 16.10
N TYR A 146 1.41 14.25 15.86
CA TYR A 146 1.55 13.71 14.51
C TYR A 146 0.39 14.14 13.62
N GLN A 147 0.72 14.78 12.51
CA GLN A 147 -0.24 15.11 11.46
C GLN A 147 0.26 14.53 10.13
N TYR A 148 -0.61 13.82 9.44
CA TYR A 148 -0.31 13.35 8.10
C TYR A 148 -0.21 14.52 7.13
N LYS A 149 0.84 14.52 6.33
CA LYS A 149 1.02 15.44 5.20
C LYS A 149 1.07 14.63 3.91
N LYS A 150 0.47 15.16 2.84
CA LYS A 150 0.45 14.53 1.51
C LYS A 150 1.80 14.66 0.80
N GLU A 151 2.85 14.25 1.49
CA GLU A 151 4.23 14.27 0.99
C GLU A 151 4.65 12.83 0.67
N PRO A 152 5.49 12.61 -0.35
CA PRO A 152 5.95 11.26 -0.69
C PRO A 152 6.80 10.62 0.41
N PHE A 153 7.48 11.42 1.21
CA PHE A 153 8.26 11.00 2.38
C PHE A 153 8.32 12.10 3.44
N ARG A 154 8.76 11.75 4.63
CA ARG A 154 9.06 12.69 5.73
C ARG A 154 10.31 12.27 6.49
N ILE A 155 11.04 13.24 7.03
CA ILE A 155 12.20 13.04 7.88
C ILE A 155 11.80 13.28 9.33
N PHE A 156 12.27 12.43 10.24
CA PHE A 156 12.09 12.51 11.70
C PHE A 156 13.44 12.37 12.37
N GLY A 157 13.74 13.27 13.32
CA GLY A 157 15.05 13.42 13.93
C GLY A 157 15.90 14.47 13.24
N ASP A 158 17.19 14.51 13.56
CA ASP A 158 18.16 15.47 12.98
C ASP A 158 18.68 14.94 11.63
N PRO A 159 18.36 15.60 10.50
CA PRO A 159 18.85 15.14 9.18
C PRO A 159 20.39 15.26 9.04
N GLY A 160 21.09 15.95 9.94
CA GLY A 160 22.55 16.00 10.00
C GLY A 160 23.19 14.80 10.72
N ALA A 161 22.40 13.88 11.27
CA ALA A 161 22.91 12.68 11.94
C ALA A 161 23.58 11.72 10.93
N LYS A 162 24.56 10.95 11.40
CA LYS A 162 25.41 10.07 10.58
C LYS A 162 24.77 8.75 10.19
N ARG A 163 23.58 8.43 10.70
CA ARG A 163 22.87 7.19 10.39
C ARG A 163 21.44 7.50 9.97
N CYS A 164 21.00 6.85 8.90
CA CYS A 164 19.64 6.97 8.39
C CYS A 164 18.94 5.63 8.41
N LEU A 165 17.73 5.58 8.99
CA LEU A 165 16.81 4.46 8.87
C LEU A 165 15.75 4.82 7.81
N VAL A 166 15.75 4.13 6.68
CA VAL A 166 14.71 4.30 5.65
C VAL A 166 13.65 3.23 5.86
N THR A 167 12.40 3.64 6.04
CA THR A 167 11.29 2.74 6.37
C THR A 167 9.97 3.15 5.74
N TYR A 168 8.97 2.26 5.80
CA TYR A 168 7.61 2.52 5.36
C TYR A 168 6.60 1.64 6.10
N GLY A 169 5.33 2.07 6.09
CA GLY A 169 4.24 1.34 6.72
C GLY A 169 4.46 1.13 8.22
N ARG A 170 4.05 -0.01 8.74
CA ARG A 170 4.04 -0.29 10.18
C ARG A 170 5.41 -0.24 10.85
N LEU A 171 6.49 -0.56 10.12
CA LEU A 171 7.85 -0.51 10.69
C LEU A 171 8.30 0.90 11.08
N PHE A 172 7.63 1.94 10.60
CA PHE A 172 7.92 3.31 10.99
C PHE A 172 7.83 3.53 12.51
N ASP A 173 6.80 2.98 13.16
CA ASP A 173 6.65 3.08 14.62
C ASP A 173 7.84 2.44 15.36
N THR A 174 8.26 1.25 14.92
CA THR A 174 9.45 0.59 15.48
C THR A 174 10.72 1.42 15.28
N CYS A 175 10.89 2.05 14.10
CA CYS A 175 12.02 2.92 13.84
C CYS A 175 12.01 4.18 14.70
N LEU A 176 10.83 4.77 14.95
CA LEU A 176 10.71 5.94 15.85
C LEU A 176 11.12 5.58 17.29
N GLN A 177 10.71 4.42 17.78
CA GLN A 177 11.13 3.94 19.09
C GLN A 177 12.65 3.75 19.14
N ALA A 178 13.21 3.13 18.10
CA ALA A 178 14.65 2.87 18.04
C ALA A 178 15.51 4.15 18.04
N ILE A 179 15.10 5.23 17.33
CA ILE A 179 15.88 6.48 17.33
C ILE A 179 15.83 7.21 18.67
N GLY A 180 14.89 6.92 19.57
CA GLY A 180 14.91 7.38 20.95
C GLY A 180 16.04 6.77 21.78
N GLU A 181 16.60 5.63 21.35
CA GLU A 181 17.67 4.89 22.00
C GLU A 181 19.00 4.97 21.23
N LEU A 182 18.96 5.34 19.95
CA LEU A 182 20.12 5.40 19.06
C LEU A 182 20.56 6.84 18.84
N ASP A 183 21.73 7.17 19.39
CA ASP A 183 22.36 8.46 19.13
C ASP A 183 22.69 8.63 17.64
N ASP A 184 22.71 9.87 17.17
CA ASP A 184 23.19 10.24 15.83
C ASP A 184 22.45 9.47 14.69
N THR A 185 21.13 9.36 14.84
CA THR A 185 20.28 8.60 13.91
C THR A 185 18.99 9.35 13.60
N PHE A 186 18.57 9.37 12.32
CA PHE A 186 17.27 9.89 11.89
C PHE A 186 16.49 8.84 11.05
N VAL A 187 15.20 9.12 10.84
CA VAL A 187 14.33 8.23 10.07
C VAL A 187 13.78 8.95 8.84
N ILE A 188 13.86 8.31 7.68
CA ILE A 188 13.09 8.67 6.50
C ILE A 188 11.90 7.71 6.39
N LYS A 189 10.70 8.25 6.60
CA LYS A 189 9.43 7.54 6.39
C LYS A 189 8.95 7.75 4.98
N LEU A 190 8.91 6.68 4.18
CA LEU A 190 8.31 6.72 2.84
C LEU A 190 6.80 6.50 2.94
N ASN A 191 6.02 7.51 2.53
CA ASN A 191 4.56 7.39 2.36
C ASN A 191 4.24 6.76 0.99
N ARG A 192 5.05 7.09 -0.02
CA ARG A 192 5.01 6.51 -1.36
C ARG A 192 6.33 5.79 -1.62
N ILE A 193 6.25 4.48 -1.80
CA ILE A 193 7.43 3.64 -2.06
C ILE A 193 7.70 3.46 -3.56
N ARG A 194 6.74 3.82 -4.42
CA ARG A 194 6.90 3.85 -5.87
C ARG A 194 6.02 4.95 -6.49
N PRO A 195 6.56 5.78 -7.43
CA PRO A 195 8.00 6.00 -7.57
C PRO A 195 8.59 6.56 -6.28
N ILE A 196 9.79 6.12 -5.94
CA ILE A 196 10.52 6.72 -4.81
C ILE A 196 10.88 8.17 -5.13
N ALA A 197 10.77 9.06 -4.15
CA ALA A 197 11.17 10.45 -4.33
C ALA A 197 12.71 10.55 -4.37
N PRO A 198 13.31 11.16 -5.42
CA PRO A 198 14.76 11.31 -5.51
C PRO A 198 15.38 12.03 -4.30
N GLU A 199 14.63 12.97 -3.72
CA GLU A 199 15.04 13.73 -2.54
C GLU A 199 15.18 12.84 -1.29
N ALA A 200 14.35 11.79 -1.17
CA ALA A 200 14.48 10.81 -0.08
C ALA A 200 15.76 9.98 -0.24
N VAL A 201 16.12 9.64 -1.48
CA VAL A 201 17.35 8.91 -1.79
C VAL A 201 18.57 9.77 -1.51
N ALA A 202 18.55 11.04 -1.93
CA ALA A 202 19.62 12.00 -1.66
C ALA A 202 19.86 12.18 -0.15
N ALA A 203 18.79 12.43 0.62
CA ALA A 203 18.88 12.57 2.07
C ALA A 203 19.42 11.31 2.78
N ALA A 204 19.13 10.13 2.26
CA ALA A 204 19.68 8.88 2.80
C ALA A 204 21.16 8.67 2.43
N ALA A 205 21.60 9.20 1.28
CA ALA A 205 22.98 9.06 0.80
C ALA A 205 23.95 10.05 1.46
N GLU A 206 23.46 11.14 2.04
CA GLU A 206 24.26 12.17 2.73
C GLU A 206 24.52 11.81 4.20
N ALA A 207 23.84 10.81 4.76
CA ALA A 207 24.04 10.29 6.12
C ALA A 207 25.20 9.27 6.16
#